data_43600bacadcc43bc11551b7850560968
#
_entry.id   43600bacadcc43bc11551b7850560968
#
_cell.length_a   1.000
_cell.length_b   1.000
_cell.length_c   1.000
_cell.angle_alpha   90.00
_cell.angle_beta   90.00
_cell.angle_gamma   90.00
#
_symmetry.space_group_name_H-M   'P 1'
#
loop_
_entity.id
_entity.type
_entity.pdbx_description
1 polymer ?
#
loop_
_entity_poly.entity_id
_entity_poly.type
_entity_poly.pdbx_seq_one_letter_code
_entity_poly.pdbx_strand_id
1 'polypeptide(L)'
;LLLYALSEDPFFSKKDILLIEKESKNTNDRTWSFCEKKEGAFEELLEKKWDVATFLSSSVSLDFKLAPYQYKMLRSKGFYKACREKIESQKNIQYLSAEKTALKTEGNASKVITTEGTFSSKNVFNSVFDPTALYNQKKYPVLKQHFIGWFIKTKSEQFDPNKILFMDFNIEQKKETRFLYVLPLDSKNALVEYTLFSANLLEKKEYEEGIISYLKNQRITEYEIEEKEQGNIPMSSFPFDQFNTPSLLNIGTAGGWTKASTGFTFMNTSRNVSKVVSFLKTGKPLNHFNIKNRFWFYDLLFLDVLSKYNSQGSKLFE
;
A
#
# COMPACT_ATOMS: atom_id res chain seq x y z
N LEU A 1 -9.74 -4.53 5.62
CA LEU A 1 -9.01 -4.72 6.88
C LEU A 1 -9.84 -4.30 8.11
N LEU A 2 -10.30 -3.04 8.21
CA LEU A 2 -11.04 -2.59 9.40
C LEU A 2 -12.31 -3.40 9.61
N LEU A 3 -13.13 -3.57 8.57
CA LEU A 3 -14.38 -4.31 8.68
C LEU A 3 -14.15 -5.79 9.05
N TYR A 4 -13.12 -6.42 8.47
CA TYR A 4 -12.70 -7.76 8.86
C TYR A 4 -12.38 -7.83 10.37
N ALA A 5 -11.58 -6.90 10.88
CA ALA A 5 -11.23 -6.86 12.30
C ALA A 5 -12.43 -6.58 13.22
N LEU A 6 -13.39 -5.75 12.77
CA LEU A 6 -14.64 -5.52 13.52
C LEU A 6 -15.52 -6.76 13.55
N SER A 7 -15.57 -7.55 12.46
CA SER A 7 -16.36 -8.77 12.39
C SER A 7 -15.82 -9.91 13.27
N GLU A 8 -14.53 -9.88 13.60
CA GLU A 8 -13.87 -10.83 14.48
C GLU A 8 -14.07 -10.53 15.97
N ASP A 9 -14.46 -9.30 16.32
CA ASP A 9 -14.53 -8.86 17.72
C ASP A 9 -15.97 -8.84 18.23
N PRO A 10 -16.33 -9.67 19.23
CA PRO A 10 -17.69 -9.80 19.75
C PRO A 10 -18.32 -8.48 20.23
N PHE A 11 -17.52 -7.51 20.62
CA PHE A 11 -18.01 -6.19 21.03
C PHE A 11 -18.84 -5.50 19.94
N PHE A 12 -18.53 -5.77 18.67
CA PHE A 12 -19.20 -5.16 17.53
C PHE A 12 -20.35 -5.98 16.96
N SER A 13 -20.62 -7.18 17.45
CA SER A 13 -21.66 -8.08 16.95
C SER A 13 -23.09 -7.50 17.02
N LYS A 14 -23.32 -6.52 17.94
CA LYS A 14 -24.60 -5.81 18.10
C LYS A 14 -24.58 -4.39 17.53
N LYS A 15 -23.59 -4.02 16.73
CA LYS A 15 -23.48 -2.72 16.10
C LYS A 15 -23.86 -2.83 14.63
N ASP A 16 -24.77 -1.99 14.17
CA ASP A 16 -25.11 -1.93 12.74
C ASP A 16 -23.95 -1.29 11.98
N ILE A 17 -23.45 -1.99 10.98
CA ILE A 17 -22.31 -1.57 10.17
C ILE A 17 -22.72 -1.55 8.69
N LEU A 18 -22.49 -0.43 8.02
CA LEU A 18 -22.67 -0.28 6.58
C LEU A 18 -21.32 -0.13 5.90
N LEU A 19 -21.00 -1.06 4.99
CA LEU A 19 -19.87 -0.94 4.05
C LEU A 19 -20.37 -0.33 2.74
N ILE A 20 -19.80 0.81 2.36
CA ILE A 20 -20.06 1.47 1.08
C ILE A 20 -18.82 1.32 0.21
N GLU A 21 -18.95 0.68 -0.95
CA GLU A 21 -17.87 0.46 -1.90
C GLU A 21 -18.42 0.51 -3.32
N LYS A 22 -17.78 1.28 -4.20
CA LYS A 22 -18.25 1.43 -5.59
C LYS A 22 -17.83 0.28 -6.52
N GLU A 23 -16.74 -0.39 -6.19
CA GLU A 23 -16.14 -1.41 -7.05
C GLU A 23 -16.44 -2.82 -6.55
N SER A 24 -16.61 -3.75 -7.48
CA SER A 24 -16.94 -5.15 -7.17
C SER A 24 -15.82 -5.90 -6.42
N LYS A 25 -14.56 -5.39 -6.46
CA LYS A 25 -13.39 -6.00 -5.80
C LYS A 25 -13.22 -7.50 -6.12
N ASN A 26 -13.34 -7.87 -7.40
CA ASN A 26 -13.26 -9.24 -7.88
C ASN A 26 -12.03 -9.51 -8.77
N THR A 27 -11.13 -8.55 -8.89
CA THR A 27 -9.89 -8.63 -9.68
C THR A 27 -8.66 -8.39 -8.79
N ASN A 28 -7.47 -8.67 -9.32
CA ASN A 28 -6.20 -8.32 -8.69
C ASN A 28 -5.84 -6.85 -8.99
N ASP A 29 -6.61 -5.90 -8.45
CA ASP A 29 -6.35 -4.46 -8.58
C ASP A 29 -5.17 -3.97 -7.72
N ARG A 30 -4.65 -4.82 -6.84
CA ARG A 30 -3.53 -4.55 -5.93
C ARG A 30 -2.69 -5.80 -5.70
N THR A 31 -1.38 -5.61 -5.63
CA THR A 31 -0.43 -6.55 -5.05
C THR A 31 0.20 -5.89 -3.84
N TRP A 32 0.08 -6.50 -2.68
CA TRP A 32 0.74 -6.03 -1.46
C TRP A 32 1.93 -6.90 -1.16
N SER A 33 3.10 -6.27 -1.11
CA SER A 33 4.33 -6.92 -0.68
C SER A 33 4.86 -6.25 0.57
N PHE A 34 5.23 -7.04 1.58
CA PHE A 34 5.56 -6.52 2.90
C PHE A 34 6.44 -7.45 3.72
N CYS A 35 7.19 -6.87 4.67
CA CYS A 35 7.93 -7.63 5.68
C CYS A 35 7.05 -7.91 6.90
N GLU A 36 6.97 -9.17 7.32
CA GLU A 36 6.27 -9.58 8.53
C GLU A 36 7.08 -10.62 9.31
N LYS A 37 7.01 -10.55 10.66
CA LYS A 37 7.57 -11.59 11.53
C LYS A 37 6.57 -12.72 11.68
N LYS A 38 7.03 -13.96 11.54
CA LYS A 38 6.22 -15.16 11.77
C LYS A 38 4.96 -15.21 10.87
N GLU A 39 4.05 -16.09 11.19
CA GLU A 39 2.76 -16.21 10.53
C GLU A 39 1.83 -15.06 10.93
N GLY A 40 1.21 -14.46 9.94
CA GLY A 40 0.26 -13.36 10.10
C GLY A 40 -1.20 -13.83 9.91
N ALA A 41 -2.14 -12.90 10.12
CA ALA A 41 -3.57 -13.18 10.00
C ALA A 41 -4.02 -13.63 8.59
N PHE A 42 -3.21 -13.43 7.58
CA PHE A 42 -3.53 -13.74 6.18
C PHE A 42 -2.51 -14.70 5.55
N GLU A 43 -1.86 -15.53 6.38
CA GLU A 43 -0.81 -16.45 5.92
C GLU A 43 -1.28 -17.41 4.84
N GLU A 44 -2.50 -17.94 4.96
CA GLU A 44 -3.10 -18.88 4.01
C GLU A 44 -3.50 -18.22 2.67
N LEU A 45 -3.52 -16.89 2.61
CA LEU A 45 -3.87 -16.14 1.40
C LEU A 45 -2.65 -15.60 0.64
N LEU A 46 -1.43 -15.90 1.14
CA LEU A 46 -0.22 -15.44 0.51
C LEU A 46 0.02 -16.14 -0.82
N GLU A 47 0.38 -15.36 -1.83
CA GLU A 47 0.85 -15.88 -3.12
C GLU A 47 2.23 -16.51 -2.97
N LYS A 48 3.14 -15.82 -2.26
CA LYS A 48 4.53 -16.24 -2.08
C LYS A 48 5.15 -15.61 -0.85
N LYS A 49 6.21 -16.24 -0.32
CA LYS A 49 7.08 -15.69 0.72
C LYS A 49 8.55 -16.04 0.46
N TRP A 50 9.44 -15.16 0.92
CA TRP A 50 10.89 -15.26 0.73
C TRP A 50 11.63 -14.91 2.00
N ASP A 51 12.77 -15.59 2.21
CA ASP A 51 13.64 -15.43 3.37
C ASP A 51 14.92 -14.65 3.06
N VAL A 52 15.21 -14.43 1.77
CA VAL A 52 16.43 -13.78 1.30
C VAL A 52 16.08 -12.65 0.34
N ALA A 53 16.79 -11.55 0.46
CA ALA A 53 16.68 -10.42 -0.46
C ALA A 53 18.07 -10.02 -0.98
N THR A 54 18.08 -9.52 -2.21
CA THR A 54 19.24 -8.93 -2.87
C THR A 54 19.04 -7.43 -2.98
N PHE A 55 20.08 -6.67 -2.66
CA PHE A 55 20.20 -5.24 -2.93
C PHE A 55 21.38 -5.02 -3.86
N LEU A 56 21.18 -4.24 -4.93
CA LEU A 56 22.20 -3.94 -5.93
C LEU A 56 22.30 -2.43 -6.18
N SER A 57 23.53 -1.94 -6.21
CA SER A 57 23.87 -0.60 -6.70
C SER A 57 25.23 -0.64 -7.39
N SER A 58 25.72 0.50 -7.88
CA SER A 58 27.03 0.58 -8.53
C SER A 58 28.20 0.22 -7.59
N SER A 59 28.03 0.37 -6.28
CA SER A 59 29.05 0.13 -5.24
C SER A 59 28.74 -1.04 -4.32
N VAL A 60 27.48 -1.52 -4.28
CA VAL A 60 27.03 -2.54 -3.36
C VAL A 60 26.32 -3.68 -4.11
N SER A 61 26.72 -4.90 -3.84
CA SER A 61 26.01 -6.12 -4.22
C SER A 61 25.87 -6.98 -2.98
N LEU A 62 24.67 -7.09 -2.43
CA LEU A 62 24.44 -7.71 -1.12
C LEU A 62 23.23 -8.64 -1.15
N ASP A 63 23.47 -9.92 -0.89
CA ASP A 63 22.43 -10.87 -0.49
C ASP A 63 22.34 -10.89 1.03
N PHE A 64 21.14 -10.74 1.58
CA PHE A 64 20.93 -10.74 3.02
C PHE A 64 19.70 -11.54 3.44
N LYS A 65 19.82 -12.21 4.58
CA LYS A 65 18.70 -12.91 5.20
C LYS A 65 17.76 -11.91 5.85
N LEU A 66 16.48 -12.09 5.61
CA LEU A 66 15.43 -11.22 6.17
C LEU A 66 15.08 -11.57 7.61
N ALA A 67 15.53 -12.70 8.15
CA ALA A 67 15.25 -13.14 9.52
C ALA A 67 15.50 -12.01 10.55
N PRO A 68 14.59 -11.80 11.50
CA PRO A 68 13.42 -12.61 11.87
C PRO A 68 12.15 -12.33 11.05
N TYR A 69 12.26 -11.62 9.95
CA TYR A 69 11.15 -11.31 9.03
C TYR A 69 11.18 -12.25 7.83
N GLN A 70 10.04 -12.32 7.14
CA GLN A 70 9.92 -12.82 5.76
C GLN A 70 9.35 -11.70 4.91
N TYR A 71 9.72 -11.66 3.63
CA TYR A 71 9.06 -10.84 2.64
C TYR A 71 7.90 -11.65 2.06
N LYS A 72 6.71 -11.06 2.02
CA LYS A 72 5.47 -11.76 1.69
C LYS A 72 4.74 -11.02 0.58
N MET A 73 4.10 -11.76 -0.33
CA MET A 73 3.22 -11.22 -1.36
C MET A 73 1.80 -11.68 -1.13
N LEU A 74 0.86 -10.74 -1.17
CA LEU A 74 -0.57 -10.97 -1.07
C LEU A 74 -1.29 -10.33 -2.25
N ARG A 75 -2.05 -11.14 -3.01
CA ARG A 75 -2.85 -10.67 -4.14
C ARG A 75 -4.25 -10.27 -3.67
N SER A 76 -4.75 -9.14 -4.19
CA SER A 76 -5.98 -8.53 -3.67
C SER A 76 -7.24 -9.35 -3.91
N LYS A 77 -7.37 -10.06 -5.02
CA LYS A 77 -8.57 -10.87 -5.35
C LYS A 77 -8.86 -11.93 -4.27
N GLY A 78 -7.84 -12.70 -3.88
CA GLY A 78 -7.97 -13.72 -2.82
C GLY A 78 -8.34 -13.09 -1.47
N PHE A 79 -7.68 -11.99 -1.13
CA PHE A 79 -7.95 -11.23 0.08
C PHE A 79 -9.38 -10.65 0.11
N TYR A 80 -9.85 -10.05 -0.99
CA TYR A 80 -11.22 -9.52 -1.07
C TYR A 80 -12.27 -10.62 -0.93
N LYS A 81 -12.04 -11.78 -1.56
CA LYS A 81 -12.93 -12.94 -1.44
C LYS A 81 -13.06 -13.38 0.01
N ALA A 82 -11.94 -13.61 0.70
CA ALA A 82 -11.94 -14.04 2.11
C ALA A 82 -12.61 -12.99 3.03
N CYS A 83 -12.35 -11.69 2.81
CA CYS A 83 -13.03 -10.62 3.56
C CYS A 83 -14.54 -10.60 3.29
N ARG A 84 -14.98 -10.82 2.05
CA ARG A 84 -16.41 -10.83 1.68
C ARG A 84 -17.14 -12.01 2.32
N GLU A 85 -16.61 -13.20 2.22
CA GLU A 85 -17.19 -14.41 2.84
C GLU A 85 -17.38 -14.22 4.35
N LYS A 86 -16.41 -13.58 5.00
CA LYS A 86 -16.49 -13.25 6.42
C LYS A 86 -17.58 -12.21 6.72
N ILE A 87 -17.70 -11.18 5.90
CA ILE A 87 -18.68 -10.11 6.06
C ILE A 87 -20.10 -10.64 5.84
N GLU A 88 -20.31 -11.43 4.78
CA GLU A 88 -21.62 -12.00 4.43
C GLU A 88 -22.16 -12.97 5.49
N SER A 89 -21.28 -13.56 6.29
CA SER A 89 -21.68 -14.39 7.43
C SER A 89 -22.24 -13.60 8.62
N GLN A 90 -22.13 -12.25 8.63
CA GLN A 90 -22.49 -11.39 9.76
C GLN A 90 -23.84 -10.68 9.51
N LYS A 91 -24.85 -10.93 10.34
CA LYS A 91 -26.20 -10.34 10.19
C LYS A 91 -26.26 -8.83 10.42
N ASN A 92 -25.30 -8.28 11.15
CA ASN A 92 -25.24 -6.86 11.51
C ASN A 92 -24.41 -6.02 10.52
N ILE A 93 -23.90 -6.61 9.45
CA ILE A 93 -23.11 -5.93 8.43
C ILE A 93 -23.88 -5.92 7.12
N GLN A 94 -24.06 -4.71 6.56
CA GLN A 94 -24.69 -4.50 5.27
C GLN A 94 -23.67 -4.00 4.27
N TYR A 95 -23.79 -4.45 3.02
CA TYR A 95 -22.99 -3.98 1.89
C TYR A 95 -23.84 -3.13 0.96
N LEU A 96 -23.35 -1.96 0.58
CA LEU A 96 -23.94 -1.08 -0.41
C LEU A 96 -22.95 -0.81 -1.53
N SER A 97 -23.32 -1.20 -2.76
CA SER A 97 -22.56 -0.83 -3.96
C SER A 97 -22.96 0.60 -4.34
N ALA A 98 -22.13 1.57 -3.97
CA ALA A 98 -22.38 2.98 -4.24
C ALA A 98 -21.09 3.79 -4.22
N GLU A 99 -21.06 4.88 -4.96
CA GLU A 99 -19.95 5.86 -4.91
C GLU A 99 -20.23 6.95 -3.87
N LYS A 100 -19.26 7.17 -2.96
CA LYS A 100 -19.29 8.32 -2.07
C LYS A 100 -19.01 9.60 -2.84
N THR A 101 -19.93 10.53 -2.83
CA THR A 101 -19.81 11.85 -3.49
C THR A 101 -19.41 12.95 -2.53
N ALA A 102 -19.85 12.90 -1.26
CA ALA A 102 -19.46 13.88 -0.25
C ALA A 102 -19.49 13.31 1.18
N LEU A 103 -18.79 13.98 2.09
CA LEU A 103 -18.84 13.78 3.54
C LEU A 103 -19.14 15.12 4.22
N LYS A 104 -20.04 15.10 5.20
CA LYS A 104 -20.35 16.28 6.03
C LYS A 104 -20.43 15.86 7.49
N THR A 105 -19.77 16.59 8.37
CA THR A 105 -19.90 16.41 9.83
C THR A 105 -20.89 17.42 10.36
N GLU A 106 -21.88 16.93 11.10
CA GLU A 106 -22.92 17.76 11.73
C GLU A 106 -23.04 17.33 13.21
N GLY A 107 -22.54 18.17 14.11
CA GLY A 107 -22.50 17.85 15.53
C GLY A 107 -21.70 16.56 15.83
N ASN A 108 -22.37 15.60 16.47
CA ASN A 108 -21.77 14.31 16.86
C ASN A 108 -22.00 13.18 15.84
N ALA A 109 -22.43 13.50 14.62
CA ALA A 109 -22.63 12.53 13.55
C ALA A 109 -22.02 13.03 12.25
N SER A 110 -21.68 12.09 11.36
CA SER A 110 -21.25 12.39 10.00
C SER A 110 -22.24 11.81 9.00
N LYS A 111 -22.50 12.58 7.94
CA LYS A 111 -23.34 12.18 6.80
C LYS A 111 -22.46 11.80 5.63
N VAL A 112 -22.71 10.61 5.09
CA VAL A 112 -22.08 10.12 3.86
C VAL A 112 -23.10 10.25 2.74
N ILE A 113 -22.81 11.09 1.75
CA ILE A 113 -23.66 11.28 0.57
C ILE A 113 -23.09 10.38 -0.53
N THR A 114 -23.94 9.58 -1.13
CA THR A 114 -23.60 8.62 -2.17
C THR A 114 -24.53 8.74 -3.37
N THR A 115 -24.24 8.01 -4.43
CA THR A 115 -25.11 7.87 -5.61
C THR A 115 -26.46 7.23 -5.27
N GLU A 116 -26.54 6.45 -4.18
CA GLU A 116 -27.74 5.68 -3.78
C GLU A 116 -28.47 6.31 -2.58
N GLY A 117 -28.03 7.48 -2.09
CA GLY A 117 -28.68 8.16 -0.99
C GLY A 117 -27.72 8.72 0.06
N THR A 118 -28.28 9.20 1.16
CA THR A 118 -27.54 9.79 2.26
C THR A 118 -27.68 8.96 3.52
N PHE A 119 -26.54 8.62 4.14
CA PHE A 119 -26.46 7.80 5.34
C PHE A 119 -25.83 8.60 6.47
N SER A 120 -26.35 8.48 7.67
CA SER A 120 -25.83 9.17 8.87
C SER A 120 -25.33 8.16 9.90
N SER A 121 -24.17 8.43 10.48
CA SER A 121 -23.59 7.57 11.52
C SER A 121 -22.82 8.38 12.57
N LYS A 122 -22.78 7.84 13.79
CA LYS A 122 -21.93 8.37 14.87
C LYS A 122 -20.43 8.11 14.61
N ASN A 123 -20.11 7.05 13.84
CA ASN A 123 -18.74 6.71 13.50
C ASN A 123 -18.65 6.43 12.01
N VAL A 124 -17.91 7.27 11.29
CA VAL A 124 -17.61 7.09 9.87
C VAL A 124 -16.11 6.89 9.68
N PHE A 125 -15.74 5.86 8.92
CA PHE A 125 -14.36 5.56 8.56
C PHE A 125 -14.19 5.77 7.06
N ASN A 126 -13.42 6.81 6.67
CA ASN A 126 -13.21 7.17 5.28
C ASN A 126 -11.85 6.67 4.79
N SER A 127 -11.85 5.77 3.83
CA SER A 127 -10.62 5.29 3.13
C SER A 127 -10.44 5.89 1.74
N VAL A 128 -11.38 6.71 1.28
CA VAL A 128 -11.31 7.36 -0.03
C VAL A 128 -10.34 8.54 0.06
N PHE A 129 -9.18 8.39 -0.59
CA PHE A 129 -8.13 9.39 -0.57
C PHE A 129 -8.46 10.59 -1.45
N ASP A 130 -8.42 11.80 -0.86
CA ASP A 130 -8.48 13.06 -1.58
C ASP A 130 -7.10 13.73 -1.56
N PRO A 131 -6.42 13.85 -2.69
CA PRO A 131 -5.08 14.41 -2.78
C PRO A 131 -5.04 15.94 -2.71
N THR A 132 -6.18 16.62 -2.77
CA THR A 132 -6.26 18.08 -2.94
C THR A 132 -5.49 18.85 -1.88
N ALA A 133 -5.69 18.54 -0.60
CA ALA A 133 -5.02 19.22 0.49
C ALA A 133 -3.51 18.91 0.51
N LEU A 134 -3.12 17.70 0.14
CA LEU A 134 -1.72 17.29 0.08
C LEU A 134 -0.95 18.06 -1.00
N TYR A 135 -1.50 18.20 -2.20
CA TYR A 135 -0.79 18.85 -3.30
C TYR A 135 -0.89 20.38 -3.30
N ASN A 136 -1.85 20.96 -2.57
CA ASN A 136 -2.00 22.42 -2.45
C ASN A 136 -1.11 23.04 -1.35
N GLN A 137 -0.50 22.26 -0.48
CA GLN A 137 0.40 22.73 0.57
C GLN A 137 1.87 22.74 0.10
N LYS A 138 2.72 23.54 0.79
CA LYS A 138 4.17 23.69 0.49
C LYS A 138 5.08 23.36 1.68
N LYS A 139 4.49 22.99 2.82
CA LYS A 139 5.23 22.80 4.07
C LYS A 139 5.91 21.44 4.16
N TYR A 140 5.26 20.41 3.66
CA TYR A 140 5.73 19.05 3.73
C TYR A 140 6.19 18.58 2.34
N PRO A 141 7.33 17.90 2.22
CA PRO A 141 7.74 17.31 0.96
C PRO A 141 6.72 16.27 0.51
N VAL A 142 6.49 16.22 -0.80
CA VAL A 142 5.62 15.24 -1.43
C VAL A 142 6.38 14.58 -2.56
N LEU A 143 6.75 13.34 -2.37
CA LEU A 143 7.19 12.44 -3.43
C LEU A 143 6.10 11.41 -3.71
N LYS A 144 6.31 10.64 -4.73
CA LYS A 144 5.44 9.52 -5.11
C LYS A 144 6.30 8.28 -5.25
N GLN A 145 5.88 7.17 -4.68
CA GLN A 145 6.30 5.87 -5.16
C GLN A 145 5.39 5.51 -6.31
N HIS A 146 5.92 5.49 -7.51
CA HIS A 146 5.14 5.17 -8.69
C HIS A 146 5.87 4.15 -9.55
N PHE A 147 5.10 3.28 -10.17
CA PHE A 147 5.65 2.12 -10.84
C PHE A 147 4.72 1.57 -11.91
N ILE A 148 5.33 0.80 -12.83
CA ILE A 148 4.66 -0.20 -13.65
C ILE A 148 5.38 -1.53 -13.42
N GLY A 149 4.60 -2.59 -13.20
CA GLY A 149 5.06 -3.95 -13.01
C GLY A 149 4.43 -4.89 -14.05
N TRP A 150 5.21 -5.85 -14.52
CA TRP A 150 4.77 -6.93 -15.39
C TRP A 150 4.94 -8.26 -14.68
N PHE A 151 3.87 -9.05 -14.60
CA PHE A 151 3.96 -10.47 -14.32
C PHE A 151 4.33 -11.16 -15.62
N ILE A 152 5.52 -11.74 -15.65
CA ILE A 152 6.07 -12.37 -16.85
C ILE A 152 6.31 -13.85 -16.63
N LYS A 153 6.19 -14.60 -17.73
CA LYS A 153 6.52 -16.01 -17.81
C LYS A 153 7.60 -16.23 -18.87
N THR A 154 8.73 -16.77 -18.47
CA THR A 154 9.86 -17.08 -19.36
C THR A 154 9.78 -18.50 -19.89
N LYS A 155 10.35 -18.76 -21.09
CA LYS A 155 10.40 -20.11 -21.65
C LYS A 155 11.33 -21.03 -20.87
N SER A 156 12.48 -20.53 -20.44
CA SER A 156 13.47 -21.25 -19.64
C SER A 156 13.53 -20.68 -18.21
N GLU A 157 14.14 -21.42 -17.31
CA GLU A 157 14.39 -20.98 -15.93
C GLU A 157 15.33 -19.77 -15.90
N GLN A 158 14.87 -18.65 -15.36
CA GLN A 158 15.59 -17.37 -15.31
C GLN A 158 15.67 -16.79 -13.90
N PHE A 159 14.86 -17.29 -12.97
CA PHE A 159 14.71 -16.70 -11.65
C PHE A 159 15.08 -17.68 -10.56
N ASP A 160 15.70 -17.18 -9.48
CA ASP A 160 15.86 -17.93 -8.24
C ASP A 160 14.58 -17.74 -7.38
N PRO A 161 13.74 -18.78 -7.20
CA PRO A 161 12.47 -18.65 -6.48
C PRO A 161 12.63 -18.44 -4.96
N ASN A 162 13.86 -18.50 -4.43
CA ASN A 162 14.12 -18.41 -3.00
C ASN A 162 14.53 -17.00 -2.54
N LYS A 163 14.82 -16.10 -3.48
CA LYS A 163 15.24 -14.73 -3.16
C LYS A 163 14.61 -13.69 -4.05
N ILE A 164 14.32 -12.53 -3.47
CA ILE A 164 13.83 -11.37 -4.19
C ILE A 164 14.99 -10.45 -4.58
N LEU A 165 14.83 -9.73 -5.67
CA LEU A 165 15.61 -8.54 -5.93
C LEU A 165 14.82 -7.34 -5.36
N PHE A 166 15.22 -6.92 -4.15
CA PHE A 166 14.48 -5.93 -3.38
C PHE A 166 14.63 -4.52 -3.97
N MET A 167 15.83 -4.14 -4.39
CA MET A 167 16.11 -2.91 -5.10
C MET A 167 17.37 -3.11 -5.96
N ASP A 168 17.27 -2.86 -7.26
CA ASP A 168 18.40 -2.81 -8.16
C ASP A 168 18.53 -1.41 -8.76
N PHE A 169 19.52 -0.67 -8.29
CA PHE A 169 19.85 0.67 -8.76
C PHE A 169 20.84 0.67 -9.94
N ASN A 170 21.27 -0.49 -10.45
CA ASN A 170 22.17 -0.61 -11.62
C ASN A 170 21.44 -0.34 -12.94
N ILE A 171 20.60 0.68 -12.92
CA ILE A 171 19.88 1.20 -14.08
C ILE A 171 20.14 2.70 -14.20
N GLU A 172 19.86 3.27 -15.36
CA GLU A 172 20.02 4.71 -15.59
C GLU A 172 19.10 5.51 -14.64
N GLN A 173 19.69 6.31 -13.77
CA GLN A 173 18.98 7.06 -12.73
C GLN A 173 18.28 8.33 -13.25
N LYS A 174 18.70 8.91 -14.38
CA LYS A 174 18.12 10.10 -15.02
C LYS A 174 17.83 11.26 -14.04
N LYS A 175 18.72 11.44 -13.05
CA LYS A 175 18.63 12.43 -11.97
C LYS A 175 17.46 12.21 -10.99
N GLU A 176 16.89 11.02 -10.93
CA GLU A 176 15.84 10.63 -9.99
C GLU A 176 16.20 9.30 -9.33
N THR A 177 15.52 8.95 -8.25
CA THR A 177 15.68 7.66 -7.59
C THR A 177 14.88 6.60 -8.34
N ARG A 178 15.56 5.73 -9.08
CA ARG A 178 14.96 4.69 -9.93
C ARG A 178 15.57 3.34 -9.61
N PHE A 179 14.75 2.31 -9.54
CA PHE A 179 15.23 0.94 -9.31
C PHE A 179 14.30 -0.10 -9.94
N LEU A 180 14.85 -1.26 -10.19
CA LEU A 180 14.09 -2.46 -10.51
C LEU A 180 13.82 -3.26 -9.24
N TYR A 181 12.67 -3.88 -9.23
CA TYR A 181 12.19 -4.73 -8.17
C TYR A 181 11.68 -6.02 -8.81
N VAL A 182 12.20 -7.19 -8.38
CA VAL A 182 11.82 -8.47 -8.98
C VAL A 182 11.42 -9.46 -7.89
N LEU A 183 10.21 -9.99 -8.03
CA LEU A 183 9.65 -11.00 -7.13
C LEU A 183 9.41 -12.30 -7.89
N PRO A 184 10.31 -13.27 -7.82
CA PRO A 184 10.13 -14.56 -8.46
C PRO A 184 9.05 -15.38 -7.76
N LEU A 185 8.02 -15.80 -8.50
CA LEU A 185 7.01 -16.73 -8.00
C LEU A 185 7.55 -18.18 -8.07
N ASP A 186 8.26 -18.49 -9.15
CA ASP A 186 9.02 -19.73 -9.36
C ASP A 186 10.22 -19.47 -10.27
N SER A 187 10.85 -20.52 -10.83
CA SER A 187 12.03 -20.37 -11.70
C SER A 187 11.73 -19.73 -13.07
N LYS A 188 10.46 -19.63 -13.48
CA LYS A 188 10.03 -19.08 -14.77
C LYS A 188 9.10 -17.89 -14.65
N ASN A 189 8.40 -17.73 -13.54
CA ASN A 189 7.40 -16.70 -13.32
C ASN A 189 7.87 -15.66 -12.32
N ALA A 190 7.77 -14.37 -12.65
CA ALA A 190 8.13 -13.28 -11.75
C ALA A 190 7.32 -12.02 -12.02
N LEU A 191 7.12 -11.22 -10.98
CA LEU A 191 6.82 -9.79 -11.11
C LEU A 191 8.13 -9.04 -11.35
N VAL A 192 8.19 -8.24 -12.40
CA VAL A 192 9.29 -7.31 -12.70
C VAL A 192 8.74 -5.91 -12.74
N GLU A 193 9.19 -5.06 -11.84
CA GLU A 193 8.62 -3.72 -11.62
C GLU A 193 9.71 -2.64 -11.74
N TYR A 194 9.43 -1.62 -12.58
CA TYR A 194 10.23 -0.41 -12.67
C TYR A 194 9.62 0.64 -11.77
N THR A 195 10.32 1.01 -10.72
CA THR A 195 9.83 1.86 -9.63
C THR A 195 10.66 3.13 -9.48
N LEU A 196 9.97 4.22 -9.15
CA LEU A 196 10.59 5.51 -8.85
C LEU A 196 10.10 6.05 -7.51
N PHE A 197 10.98 6.81 -6.87
CA PHE A 197 10.62 7.77 -5.82
C PHE A 197 10.88 9.17 -6.35
N SER A 198 9.89 9.79 -6.95
CA SER A 198 10.06 11.12 -7.56
C SER A 198 8.81 12.01 -7.41
N ALA A 199 8.94 13.28 -7.76
CA ALA A 199 7.85 14.25 -7.66
C ALA A 199 6.83 14.08 -8.79
N ASN A 200 7.28 13.70 -9.99
CA ASN A 200 6.47 13.63 -11.19
C ASN A 200 6.32 12.21 -11.69
N LEU A 201 5.19 11.90 -12.29
CA LEU A 201 4.98 10.63 -12.99
C LEU A 201 5.71 10.68 -14.34
N LEU A 202 6.12 9.51 -14.82
CA LEU A 202 6.62 9.34 -16.17
C LEU A 202 5.47 9.02 -17.13
N GLU A 203 5.73 9.18 -18.42
CA GLU A 203 4.87 8.59 -19.46
C GLU A 203 4.96 7.06 -19.39
N LYS A 204 3.83 6.37 -19.60
CA LYS A 204 3.75 4.90 -19.53
C LYS A 204 4.85 4.19 -20.31
N LYS A 205 5.17 4.70 -21.48
CA LYS A 205 6.21 4.18 -22.39
C LYS A 205 7.58 4.12 -21.70
N GLU A 206 7.93 5.14 -20.90
CA GLU A 206 9.26 5.20 -20.25
C GLU A 206 9.44 4.10 -19.18
N TYR A 207 8.39 3.77 -18.41
CA TYR A 207 8.45 2.63 -17.48
C TYR A 207 8.61 1.31 -18.24
N GLU A 208 7.82 1.11 -19.30
CA GLU A 208 7.85 -0.12 -20.10
C GLU A 208 9.20 -0.30 -20.80
N GLU A 209 9.78 0.76 -21.34
CA GLU A 209 11.14 0.76 -21.90
C GLU A 209 12.21 0.43 -20.83
N GLY A 210 12.02 0.91 -19.60
CA GLY A 210 12.88 0.57 -18.46
C GLY A 210 12.86 -0.92 -18.14
N ILE A 211 11.68 -1.53 -18.11
CA ILE A 211 11.51 -2.98 -17.90
C ILE A 211 12.15 -3.77 -19.05
N ILE A 212 11.86 -3.41 -20.31
CA ILE A 212 12.42 -4.07 -21.50
C ILE A 212 13.95 -4.00 -21.49
N SER A 213 14.51 -2.82 -21.24
CA SER A 213 15.96 -2.63 -21.16
C SER A 213 16.59 -3.51 -20.08
N TYR A 214 15.97 -3.55 -18.90
CA TYR A 214 16.42 -4.42 -17.81
C TYR A 214 16.41 -5.90 -18.19
N LEU A 215 15.29 -6.40 -18.70
CA LEU A 215 15.16 -7.81 -19.10
C LEU A 215 16.19 -8.18 -20.18
N LYS A 216 16.42 -7.29 -21.15
CA LYS A 216 17.46 -7.48 -22.17
C LYS A 216 18.85 -7.56 -21.56
N ASN A 217 19.18 -6.69 -20.60
CA ASN A 217 20.47 -6.70 -19.89
C ASN A 217 20.67 -7.98 -19.08
N GLN A 218 19.58 -8.54 -18.54
CA GLN A 218 19.58 -9.86 -17.86
C GLN A 218 19.56 -11.05 -18.85
N ARG A 219 19.59 -10.79 -20.18
CA ARG A 219 19.50 -11.79 -21.25
C ARG A 219 18.17 -12.55 -21.26
N ILE A 220 17.11 -11.98 -20.69
CA ILE A 220 15.74 -12.48 -20.71
C ILE A 220 15.04 -11.89 -21.93
N THR A 221 15.06 -12.62 -23.04
CA THR A 221 14.51 -12.14 -24.34
C THR A 221 13.24 -12.87 -24.76
N GLU A 222 12.96 -14.04 -24.18
CA GLU A 222 11.80 -14.86 -24.52
C GLU A 222 10.87 -14.98 -23.30
N TYR A 223 9.86 -14.14 -23.27
CA TYR A 223 8.87 -14.10 -22.19
C TYR A 223 7.50 -13.68 -22.73
N GLU A 224 6.46 -14.06 -21.99
CA GLU A 224 5.08 -13.61 -22.15
C GLU A 224 4.70 -12.70 -20.98
N ILE A 225 3.92 -11.65 -21.24
CA ILE A 225 3.37 -10.77 -20.21
C ILE A 225 1.96 -11.29 -19.89
N GLU A 226 1.79 -11.88 -18.71
CA GLU A 226 0.52 -12.44 -18.27
C GLU A 226 -0.40 -11.37 -17.65
N GLU A 227 0.17 -10.44 -16.89
CA GLU A 227 -0.57 -9.35 -16.23
C GLU A 227 0.30 -8.10 -16.12
N LYS A 228 -0.34 -6.93 -16.12
CA LYS A 228 0.33 -5.64 -15.87
C LYS A 228 -0.32 -4.97 -14.67
N GLU A 229 0.50 -4.41 -13.80
CA GLU A 229 0.04 -3.55 -12.70
C GLU A 229 0.71 -2.19 -12.76
N GLN A 230 0.09 -1.21 -12.12
CA GLN A 230 0.64 0.12 -11.95
C GLN A 230 0.20 0.72 -10.63
N GLY A 231 1.02 1.56 -10.06
CA GLY A 231 0.70 2.23 -8.82
C GLY A 231 1.26 3.65 -8.73
N ASN A 232 0.60 4.43 -7.89
CA ASN A 232 1.05 5.77 -7.53
C ASN A 232 0.67 6.00 -6.07
N ILE A 233 1.65 5.94 -5.19
CA ILE A 233 1.49 6.01 -3.75
C ILE A 233 2.11 7.32 -3.25
N PRO A 234 1.35 8.21 -2.59
CA PRO A 234 1.91 9.44 -2.05
C PRO A 234 2.87 9.12 -0.89
N MET A 235 4.07 9.69 -0.96
CA MET A 235 5.10 9.64 0.06
C MET A 235 5.19 11.02 0.72
N SER A 236 4.56 11.18 1.87
CA SER A 236 4.55 12.45 2.60
C SER A 236 4.23 12.23 4.08
N SER A 237 4.84 13.04 4.94
CA SER A 237 4.48 13.15 6.36
C SER A 237 3.42 14.25 6.62
N PHE A 238 2.61 14.57 5.60
CA PHE A 238 1.51 15.51 5.75
C PHE A 238 0.52 15.03 6.83
N PRO A 239 0.08 15.90 7.76
CA PRO A 239 -0.76 15.51 8.89
C PRO A 239 -2.23 15.36 8.50
N PHE A 240 -2.60 14.25 7.86
CA PHE A 240 -3.98 13.96 7.46
C PHE A 240 -4.97 13.86 8.63
N ASP A 241 -4.49 13.58 9.85
CA ASP A 241 -5.28 13.54 11.07
C ASP A 241 -6.00 14.86 11.40
N GLN A 242 -5.52 16.00 10.90
CA GLN A 242 -6.19 17.30 11.03
C GLN A 242 -7.60 17.34 10.42
N PHE A 243 -7.93 16.41 9.53
CA PHE A 243 -9.26 16.29 8.91
C PHE A 243 -10.18 15.31 9.65
N ASN A 244 -9.72 14.73 10.74
CA ASN A 244 -10.58 13.90 11.59
C ASN A 244 -11.49 14.77 12.44
N THR A 245 -12.72 14.30 12.63
CA THR A 245 -13.72 14.96 13.47
C THR A 245 -14.19 14.00 14.58
N PRO A 246 -14.99 14.44 15.56
CA PRO A 246 -15.51 13.53 16.58
C PRO A 246 -16.23 12.30 16.05
N SER A 247 -16.81 12.37 14.84
CA SER A 247 -17.57 11.28 14.20
C SER A 247 -16.97 10.77 12.89
N LEU A 248 -15.82 11.31 12.45
CA LEU A 248 -15.13 10.91 11.22
C LEU A 248 -13.66 10.60 11.49
N LEU A 249 -13.23 9.43 11.11
CA LEU A 249 -11.81 9.03 11.07
C LEU A 249 -11.40 8.68 9.64
N ASN A 250 -10.41 9.39 9.12
CA ASN A 250 -9.76 9.00 7.88
C ASN A 250 -8.79 7.85 8.16
N ILE A 251 -8.83 6.80 7.34
CA ILE A 251 -8.06 5.55 7.50
C ILE A 251 -7.27 5.21 6.22
N GLY A 252 -6.30 4.31 6.35
CA GLY A 252 -5.46 3.94 5.21
C GLY A 252 -4.70 5.14 4.64
N THR A 253 -4.56 5.24 3.33
CA THR A 253 -3.89 6.38 2.67
C THR A 253 -4.58 7.71 2.99
N ALA A 254 -5.92 7.73 3.06
CA ALA A 254 -6.68 8.93 3.43
C ALA A 254 -6.38 9.42 4.86
N GLY A 255 -6.00 8.51 5.76
CA GLY A 255 -5.60 8.82 7.14
C GLY A 255 -4.09 9.03 7.33
N GLY A 256 -3.30 9.02 6.24
CA GLY A 256 -1.83 9.12 6.32
C GLY A 256 -1.17 7.87 6.92
N TRP A 257 -1.77 6.69 6.75
CA TRP A 257 -1.23 5.44 7.29
C TRP A 257 -0.19 4.78 6.37
N THR A 258 -0.02 5.30 5.18
CA THR A 258 1.12 4.94 4.32
C THR A 258 2.41 5.36 4.99
N LYS A 259 3.39 4.45 5.06
CA LYS A 259 4.72 4.81 5.57
C LYS A 259 5.39 5.77 4.60
N ALA A 260 5.60 7.01 5.05
CA ALA A 260 5.97 8.10 4.18
C ALA A 260 7.32 7.89 3.46
N SER A 261 8.28 7.22 4.11
CA SER A 261 9.61 6.95 3.53
C SER A 261 9.68 5.78 2.54
N THR A 262 8.67 4.89 2.51
CA THR A 262 8.74 3.63 1.73
C THR A 262 7.48 3.30 0.94
N GLY A 263 6.39 4.05 1.09
CA GLY A 263 5.11 3.75 0.46
C GLY A 263 4.36 2.54 1.03
N PHE A 264 4.93 1.77 1.94
CA PHE A 264 4.29 0.59 2.52
C PHE A 264 3.02 0.96 3.30
N THR A 265 1.88 0.41 2.86
CA THR A 265 0.57 0.76 3.41
C THR A 265 -0.10 -0.41 4.14
N PHE A 266 0.02 -1.64 3.63
CA PHE A 266 -0.72 -2.81 4.12
C PHE A 266 -0.46 -3.10 5.60
N MET A 267 0.80 -3.31 6.00
CA MET A 267 1.15 -3.63 7.39
C MET A 267 0.90 -2.48 8.36
N ASN A 268 1.14 -1.23 7.92
CA ASN A 268 0.81 -0.08 8.75
C ASN A 268 -0.71 0.04 8.96
N THR A 269 -1.50 -0.21 7.93
CA THR A 269 -2.96 -0.24 8.05
C THR A 269 -3.41 -1.37 8.97
N SER A 270 -2.88 -2.57 8.81
CA SER A 270 -3.20 -3.71 9.69
C SER A 270 -2.94 -3.40 11.16
N ARG A 271 -1.77 -2.85 11.49
CA ARG A 271 -1.41 -2.44 12.86
C ARG A 271 -2.32 -1.33 13.40
N ASN A 272 -2.64 -0.34 12.57
CA ASN A 272 -3.50 0.76 12.99
C ASN A 272 -4.96 0.33 13.13
N VAL A 273 -5.44 -0.60 12.33
CA VAL A 273 -6.76 -1.23 12.48
C VAL A 273 -6.93 -1.85 13.85
N SER A 274 -5.95 -2.62 14.34
CA SER A 274 -5.98 -3.21 15.68
C SER A 274 -6.09 -2.14 16.79
N LYS A 275 -5.38 -1.00 16.61
CA LYS A 275 -5.49 0.14 17.53
C LYS A 275 -6.85 0.82 17.45
N VAL A 276 -7.43 0.97 16.24
CA VAL A 276 -8.78 1.54 16.06
C VAL A 276 -9.83 0.67 16.75
N VAL A 277 -9.77 -0.67 16.57
CA VAL A 277 -10.70 -1.60 17.23
C VAL A 277 -10.66 -1.42 18.76
N SER A 278 -9.46 -1.36 19.33
CA SER A 278 -9.28 -1.11 20.78
C SER A 278 -9.77 0.28 21.20
N PHE A 279 -9.49 1.32 20.38
CA PHE A 279 -9.90 2.69 20.64
C PHE A 279 -11.42 2.86 20.63
N LEU A 280 -12.12 2.22 19.71
CA LEU A 280 -13.58 2.30 19.61
C LEU A 280 -14.30 1.78 20.86
N LYS A 281 -13.72 0.82 21.55
CA LYS A 281 -14.24 0.30 22.82
C LYS A 281 -14.20 1.33 23.96
N THR A 282 -13.38 2.38 23.84
CA THR A 282 -13.30 3.45 24.86
C THR A 282 -14.45 4.45 24.77
N GLY A 283 -15.20 4.49 23.66
CA GLY A 283 -16.27 5.47 23.41
C GLY A 283 -15.79 6.91 23.21
N LYS A 284 -14.48 7.15 23.12
CA LYS A 284 -13.92 8.51 22.89
C LYS A 284 -14.21 9.01 21.47
N PRO A 285 -14.31 10.34 21.25
CA PRO A 285 -14.46 10.94 19.94
C PRO A 285 -13.32 10.52 19.00
N LEU A 286 -13.64 10.27 17.71
CA LEU A 286 -12.69 9.70 16.74
C LEU A 286 -11.47 10.58 16.47
N ASN A 287 -11.57 11.89 16.57
CA ASN A 287 -10.45 12.83 16.43
C ASN A 287 -9.42 12.77 17.58
N HIS A 288 -9.69 12.03 18.65
CA HIS A 288 -8.71 11.72 19.69
C HIS A 288 -7.84 10.50 19.35
N PHE A 289 -8.15 9.79 18.29
CA PHE A 289 -7.31 8.70 17.79
C PHE A 289 -6.03 9.26 17.16
N ASN A 290 -4.88 8.86 17.67
CA ASN A 290 -3.58 9.33 17.22
C ASN A 290 -2.63 8.15 16.97
N ILE A 291 -1.94 8.18 15.84
CA ILE A 291 -0.93 7.20 15.45
C ILE A 291 0.47 7.79 15.35
N LYS A 292 0.64 9.11 15.48
CA LYS A 292 1.94 9.76 15.38
C LYS A 292 2.89 9.25 16.45
N ASN A 293 4.13 8.97 16.03
CA ASN A 293 5.22 8.55 16.89
C ASN A 293 6.55 9.11 16.36
N ARG A 294 7.67 8.77 16.99
CA ARG A 294 9.01 9.23 16.56
C ARG A 294 9.36 8.89 15.10
N PHE A 295 8.82 7.80 14.56
CA PHE A 295 9.09 7.37 13.19
C PHE A 295 8.44 8.29 12.16
N TRP A 296 7.34 8.96 12.47
CA TRP A 296 6.76 10.02 11.64
C TRP A 296 7.77 11.14 11.40
N PHE A 297 8.52 11.54 12.44
CA PHE A 297 9.55 12.57 12.32
C PHE A 297 10.75 12.08 11.52
N TYR A 298 11.19 10.84 11.69
CA TYR A 298 12.28 10.26 10.90
C TYR A 298 11.90 10.14 9.43
N ASP A 299 10.68 9.74 9.13
CA ASP A 299 10.15 9.71 7.76
C ASP A 299 10.15 11.12 7.13
N LEU A 300 9.78 12.16 7.89
CA LEU A 300 9.83 13.55 7.42
C LEU A 300 11.25 13.96 7.06
N LEU A 301 12.24 13.71 7.94
CA LEU A 301 13.65 14.03 7.68
C LEU A 301 14.17 13.29 6.44
N PHE A 302 13.86 12.00 6.31
CA PHE A 302 14.26 11.22 5.16
C PHE A 302 13.68 11.79 3.85
N LEU A 303 12.41 12.15 3.85
CA LEU A 303 11.74 12.74 2.68
C LEU A 303 12.28 14.12 2.35
N ASP A 304 12.64 14.95 3.34
CA ASP A 304 13.32 16.24 3.11
C ASP A 304 14.64 16.05 2.36
N VAL A 305 15.44 15.09 2.80
CA VAL A 305 16.72 14.77 2.14
C VAL A 305 16.48 14.19 0.75
N LEU A 306 15.61 13.18 0.64
CA LEU A 306 15.33 12.51 -0.64
C LEU A 306 14.74 13.47 -1.68
N SER A 307 13.85 14.39 -1.27
CA SER A 307 13.27 15.37 -2.22
C SER A 307 14.28 16.40 -2.71
N LYS A 308 15.23 16.83 -1.86
CA LYS A 308 16.28 17.80 -2.21
C LYS A 308 17.40 17.18 -3.04
N TYR A 309 17.73 15.93 -2.77
CA TYR A 309 18.87 15.22 -3.37
C TYR A 309 18.40 13.96 -4.11
N ASN A 310 17.29 14.03 -4.81
CA ASN A 310 16.68 12.87 -5.46
C ASN A 310 17.59 12.16 -6.47
N SER A 311 18.45 12.93 -7.16
CA SER A 311 19.48 12.37 -8.05
C SER A 311 20.55 11.52 -7.35
N GLN A 312 20.62 11.56 -6.03
CA GLN A 312 21.55 10.77 -5.21
C GLN A 312 20.81 9.70 -4.40
N GLY A 313 19.56 9.42 -4.76
CA GLY A 313 18.70 8.49 -4.00
C GLY A 313 19.32 7.11 -3.83
N SER A 314 19.93 6.52 -4.87
CA SER A 314 20.64 5.24 -4.73
C SER A 314 21.65 5.23 -3.58
N LYS A 315 22.42 6.31 -3.43
CA LYS A 315 23.40 6.46 -2.35
C LYS A 315 22.78 6.62 -0.96
N LEU A 316 21.53 7.11 -0.89
CA LEU A 316 20.82 7.21 0.39
C LEU A 316 20.28 5.87 0.86
N PHE A 317 20.14 4.91 -0.05
CA PHE A 317 19.70 3.55 0.24
C PHE A 317 20.85 2.57 0.47
N GLU A 318 22.08 2.88 0.03
CA GLU A 318 23.33 2.17 0.35
C GLU A 318 23.71 2.33 1.83
#